data_1aa3e82a2d0ac51661b1c723fcaa447a
#
_entry.id   1aa3e82a2d0ac51661b1c723fcaa447a
#
_cell.length_a   1.000
_cell.length_b   1.000
_cell.length_c   1.000
_cell.angle_alpha   90.00
_cell.angle_beta   90.00
_cell.angle_gamma   90.00
#
_symmetry.space_group_name_H-M   'P 1'
#
loop_
_entity.id
_entity.type
_entity.pdbx_description
1 polymer ?
#
loop_
_entity_poly.entity_id
_entity_poly.type
_entity_poly.pdbx_seq_one_letter_code
_entity_poly.pdbx_strand_id
1 'polypeptide(L)'
;VNPNTTPSTSPSARPIALTAGTVALIFCGVLLSPAATAAPDSAPADTGWAANAYRGGVEVVEGPDADQETLDGSVFDDKNRNSVQDNGERGLGGVTVSNGRDITTTDSQGRYELPAFENMTVFATQPRGYQVPVDENNVAQFYYHHLPEGSPELEHGGIAPTGPLPDAVNFPLAQSQLTQSPEQHCLIGGDIQTYTEEEVPYARAGAFADLAERTDYAGCGALFIGDVVGDDPSLYPQTRELTSMLNGPARFLPGNHDLDFDAASSEHSFDSFRANLGPEYYSYDAGKTHVVALNTVEYKSGTPYNGALDERQLEWLRNDIAQVPENKLIVLAAHIPLLDYADQGSSKHQVDQVKEIYQILEGREVIALGGHTHSIENLREGDSMVGWSDVFGVDGLPFTHITAGAISGDWYSGRMLPEGYPLAVQRDGGLPGVLTLDIKNTDVKERFTVRGEDDSLQMALGLNTPRYRGWYAENVDNKGSAPEFTDPLTVSQEDLAGETWLTTNFWMGSTGSTIDVKIDGGDTAEAVRTQQMQGEGQLVGAEWSDPTAVQEQLVHGGSLADRMMHLWRLELPAGLAVGEHTAEVTATDVHGREFTQTLTFEVTE
;
A
#
# COMPACT_ATOMS: atom_id res chain seq x y z
N VAL A 1 10.16 -26.21 -33.68
CA VAL A 1 9.32 -27.09 -34.49
C VAL A 1 8.37 -27.80 -33.56
N ASN A 2 7.14 -27.29 -33.47
CA ASN A 2 6.00 -27.97 -32.87
C ASN A 2 5.39 -28.95 -33.93
N PRO A 3 4.73 -30.05 -33.59
CA PRO A 3 3.30 -29.98 -33.31
C PRO A 3 2.76 -31.07 -32.36
N ASN A 4 1.68 -30.80 -31.60
CA ASN A 4 0.45 -31.60 -31.65
C ASN A 4 -0.60 -31.12 -30.64
N THR A 5 -1.61 -30.50 -31.20
CA THR A 5 -2.91 -30.25 -30.56
C THR A 5 -3.82 -31.45 -30.76
N THR A 6 -4.48 -31.95 -29.72
CA THR A 6 -5.76 -32.62 -29.81
C THR A 6 -6.65 -32.30 -28.61
N PRO A 7 -7.95 -32.04 -28.81
CA PRO A 7 -8.87 -31.61 -27.76
C PRO A 7 -9.44 -32.78 -27.00
N SER A 8 -9.52 -32.72 -25.68
CA SER A 8 -10.22 -33.70 -24.86
C SER A 8 -11.58 -33.17 -24.39
N THR A 9 -12.56 -33.98 -24.64
CA THR A 9 -13.99 -33.84 -24.35
C THR A 9 -14.29 -33.93 -22.86
N SER A 10 -15.18 -33.06 -22.39
CA SER A 10 -15.77 -33.05 -21.04
C SER A 10 -16.59 -34.33 -20.77
N PRO A 11 -16.59 -34.87 -19.57
CA PRO A 11 -17.65 -35.74 -19.08
C PRO A 11 -18.61 -35.04 -18.12
N SER A 12 -19.86 -35.30 -18.35
CA SER A 12 -21.07 -34.86 -17.66
C SER A 12 -21.10 -35.16 -16.16
N ALA A 13 -21.60 -34.16 -15.40
CA ALA A 13 -21.89 -34.23 -13.98
C ALA A 13 -22.99 -35.26 -13.64
N ARG A 14 -22.78 -36.02 -12.60
CA ARG A 14 -23.82 -36.71 -11.83
C ARG A 14 -23.83 -36.15 -10.40
N PRO A 15 -25.01 -35.91 -9.80
CA PRO A 15 -25.08 -35.35 -8.44
C PRO A 15 -24.80 -36.44 -7.40
N ILE A 16 -23.89 -36.13 -6.47
CA ILE A 16 -23.68 -36.91 -5.25
C ILE A 16 -24.31 -36.14 -4.10
N ALA A 17 -25.17 -36.81 -3.35
CA ALA A 17 -25.85 -36.27 -2.19
C ALA A 17 -24.85 -35.97 -1.06
N LEU A 18 -24.83 -34.70 -0.58
CA LEU A 18 -24.11 -34.30 0.61
C LEU A 18 -24.81 -34.81 1.87
N THR A 19 -24.15 -35.65 2.64
CA THR A 19 -24.43 -35.81 4.07
C THR A 19 -23.69 -34.71 4.83
N ALA A 20 -24.46 -33.91 5.56
CA ALA A 20 -23.94 -32.83 6.41
C ALA A 20 -23.12 -33.44 7.55
N GLY A 21 -21.79 -33.31 7.47
CA GLY A 21 -20.88 -33.48 8.60
C GLY A 21 -20.53 -32.10 9.14
N THR A 22 -20.98 -31.82 10.35
CA THR A 22 -20.68 -30.57 11.08
C THR A 22 -19.20 -30.62 11.46
N VAL A 23 -18.34 -29.86 10.75
CA VAL A 23 -16.97 -29.58 11.19
C VAL A 23 -17.03 -28.29 11.99
N ALA A 24 -16.76 -28.38 13.27
CA ALA A 24 -16.64 -27.21 14.14
C ALA A 24 -15.33 -26.49 13.81
N LEU A 25 -15.43 -25.32 13.19
CA LEU A 25 -14.35 -24.36 13.08
C LEU A 25 -14.09 -23.74 14.45
N ILE A 26 -12.96 -24.03 15.05
CA ILE A 26 -12.50 -23.31 16.23
C ILE A 26 -11.74 -22.07 15.74
N PHE A 27 -12.47 -21.00 15.48
CA PHE A 27 -11.92 -19.66 15.62
C PHE A 27 -11.89 -19.35 17.12
N CYS A 28 -10.83 -18.75 17.61
CA CYS A 28 -10.76 -18.19 18.97
C CYS A 28 -12.03 -17.37 19.22
N GLY A 29 -12.95 -17.91 20.04
CA GLY A 29 -14.20 -17.27 20.33
C GLY A 29 -13.98 -16.02 21.16
N VAL A 30 -14.13 -14.86 20.54
CA VAL A 30 -14.43 -13.64 21.26
C VAL A 30 -15.84 -13.78 21.83
N LEU A 31 -15.97 -13.80 23.15
CA LEU A 31 -17.25 -13.75 23.84
C LEU A 31 -17.92 -12.41 23.54
N LEU A 32 -18.83 -12.41 22.58
CA LEU A 32 -19.72 -11.27 22.32
C LEU A 32 -20.66 -11.09 23.50
N SER A 33 -20.49 -10.01 24.24
CA SER A 33 -21.54 -9.48 25.13
C SER A 33 -22.69 -8.96 24.28
N PRO A 34 -23.97 -9.20 24.66
CA PRO A 34 -25.10 -8.75 23.86
C PRO A 34 -25.15 -7.21 23.87
N ALA A 35 -24.98 -6.59 22.71
CA ALA A 35 -25.21 -5.18 22.51
C ALA A 35 -26.71 -4.86 22.70
N ALA A 36 -26.98 -3.85 23.50
CA ALA A 36 -28.33 -3.28 23.66
C ALA A 36 -28.78 -2.66 22.33
N THR A 37 -29.89 -3.11 21.78
CA THR A 37 -30.53 -2.51 20.62
C THR A 37 -31.01 -1.11 20.94
N ALA A 38 -30.30 -0.09 20.44
CA ALA A 38 -30.82 1.27 20.36
C ALA A 38 -31.73 1.38 19.11
N ALA A 39 -32.85 2.05 19.23
CA ALA A 39 -33.78 2.33 18.14
C ALA A 39 -33.10 3.21 17.07
N PRO A 40 -33.49 3.10 15.78
CA PRO A 40 -32.90 3.93 14.75
C PRO A 40 -33.31 5.38 14.95
N ASP A 41 -32.34 6.21 15.29
CA ASP A 41 -32.49 7.66 15.26
C ASP A 41 -32.42 8.13 13.79
N SER A 42 -33.18 9.14 13.47
CA SER A 42 -33.35 9.72 12.14
C SER A 42 -31.99 9.89 11.42
N ALA A 43 -31.91 9.42 10.19
CA ALA A 43 -30.75 9.60 9.33
C ALA A 43 -30.28 11.07 9.36
N PRO A 44 -29.01 11.37 9.65
CA PRO A 44 -28.49 12.72 9.54
C PRO A 44 -28.63 13.19 8.08
N ALA A 45 -28.95 14.46 7.91
CA ALA A 45 -28.93 15.09 6.59
C ALA A 45 -27.56 14.80 5.94
N ASP A 46 -27.57 14.45 4.67
CA ASP A 46 -26.39 14.09 3.88
C ASP A 46 -25.36 15.24 3.89
N THR A 47 -24.46 15.20 4.87
CA THR A 47 -23.33 16.13 5.03
C THR A 47 -22.00 15.44 4.70
N GLY A 48 -22.07 14.25 4.09
CA GLY A 48 -20.92 13.43 3.73
C GLY A 48 -20.03 14.07 2.66
N TRP A 49 -18.86 13.49 2.47
CA TRP A 49 -17.89 13.88 1.44
C TRP A 49 -18.53 13.97 0.05
N ALA A 50 -19.32 12.98 -0.36
CA ALA A 50 -19.93 12.91 -1.69
C ALA A 50 -20.81 14.13 -2.02
N ALA A 51 -21.54 14.68 -1.03
CA ALA A 51 -22.37 15.86 -1.20
C ALA A 51 -21.58 17.17 -1.24
N ASN A 52 -20.38 17.20 -0.64
CA ASN A 52 -19.56 18.41 -0.46
C ASN A 52 -18.25 18.36 -1.23
N ALA A 53 -17.95 17.27 -1.96
CA ALA A 53 -16.76 17.16 -2.79
C ALA A 53 -16.69 18.30 -3.80
N TYR A 54 -15.49 18.85 -3.95
CA TYR A 54 -15.23 19.84 -4.98
C TYR A 54 -15.12 19.12 -6.34
N ARG A 55 -16.22 19.05 -7.09
CA ARG A 55 -16.28 18.39 -8.40
C ARG A 55 -15.81 19.31 -9.50
N GLY A 56 -14.95 18.81 -10.40
CA GLY A 56 -14.45 19.58 -11.53
C GLY A 56 -13.13 19.05 -12.06
N GLY A 57 -12.40 19.90 -12.76
CA GLY A 57 -11.12 19.58 -13.39
C GLY A 57 -10.26 20.80 -13.61
N VAL A 58 -9.18 20.62 -14.34
CA VAL A 58 -8.30 21.70 -14.80
C VAL A 58 -9.00 22.48 -15.93
N GLU A 59 -8.90 23.80 -15.92
CA GLU A 59 -9.44 24.65 -16.99
C GLU A 59 -8.41 24.73 -18.13
N VAL A 60 -8.76 24.18 -19.28
CA VAL A 60 -7.98 24.32 -20.52
C VAL A 60 -8.62 25.40 -21.39
N VAL A 61 -7.90 26.49 -21.58
CA VAL A 61 -8.37 27.61 -22.43
C VAL A 61 -8.14 27.22 -23.88
N GLU A 62 -9.24 27.08 -24.65
CA GLU A 62 -9.19 26.67 -26.04
C GLU A 62 -8.54 27.73 -26.94
N GLY A 63 -7.78 27.27 -27.91
CA GLY A 63 -7.07 28.06 -28.88
C GLY A 63 -5.60 27.63 -28.91
N PRO A 64 -4.96 27.65 -30.09
CA PRO A 64 -3.53 27.36 -30.12
C PRO A 64 -2.80 28.60 -29.58
N ASP A 65 -1.91 28.37 -28.61
CA ASP A 65 -0.98 29.40 -28.19
C ASP A 65 -0.13 29.85 -29.39
N ALA A 66 0.12 31.16 -29.45
CA ALA A 66 1.00 31.75 -30.48
C ALA A 66 2.45 31.32 -30.30
N ASP A 67 2.87 31.01 -29.07
CA ASP A 67 4.15 30.43 -28.69
C ASP A 67 3.98 28.97 -28.31
N GLN A 68 4.45 28.07 -29.16
CA GLN A 68 4.40 26.62 -28.92
C GLN A 68 5.62 26.09 -28.13
N GLU A 69 6.52 26.97 -27.66
CA GLU A 69 7.70 26.61 -26.87
C GLU A 69 7.49 26.85 -25.39
N THR A 70 6.41 27.56 -25.01
CA THR A 70 6.11 27.95 -23.63
C THR A 70 4.65 27.66 -23.29
N LEU A 71 4.37 27.03 -22.18
CA LEU A 71 3.02 26.87 -21.63
C LEU A 71 2.76 27.94 -20.59
N ASP A 72 1.72 28.72 -20.79
CA ASP A 72 1.20 29.73 -19.88
C ASP A 72 -0.02 29.22 -19.11
N GLY A 73 -0.28 29.86 -17.95
CA GLY A 73 -1.49 29.59 -17.19
C GLY A 73 -1.55 30.33 -15.86
N SER A 74 -2.57 30.01 -15.11
CA SER A 74 -2.78 30.56 -13.78
C SER A 74 -3.21 29.50 -12.76
N VAL A 75 -2.89 29.75 -11.48
CA VAL A 75 -3.49 29.05 -10.35
C VAL A 75 -4.41 30.04 -9.63
N PHE A 76 -5.65 29.72 -9.36
CA PHE A 76 -6.64 30.67 -8.86
C PHE A 76 -7.51 30.09 -7.71
N ASP A 77 -8.05 31.04 -6.88
CA ASP A 77 -8.97 30.76 -5.76
C ASP A 77 -10.39 30.60 -6.32
N ASP A 78 -10.76 29.36 -6.69
CA ASP A 78 -12.09 29.02 -7.21
C ASP A 78 -13.11 29.00 -6.06
N LYS A 79 -13.78 30.12 -5.87
CA LYS A 79 -14.70 30.35 -4.75
C LYS A 79 -16.05 29.69 -4.94
N ASN A 80 -16.51 29.61 -6.17
CA ASN A 80 -17.81 29.04 -6.51
C ASN A 80 -17.73 27.56 -6.89
N ARG A 81 -16.49 27.02 -6.99
CA ARG A 81 -16.19 25.61 -7.25
C ARG A 81 -16.73 25.12 -8.62
N ASN A 82 -16.62 25.94 -9.64
CA ASN A 82 -17.03 25.59 -11.00
C ASN A 82 -15.85 25.25 -11.93
N SER A 83 -14.61 25.31 -11.42
CA SER A 83 -13.35 25.04 -12.14
C SER A 83 -13.06 25.97 -13.31
N VAL A 84 -13.68 27.16 -13.36
CA VAL A 84 -13.46 28.20 -14.37
C VAL A 84 -13.11 29.51 -13.66
N GLN A 85 -12.07 30.21 -14.13
CA GLN A 85 -11.67 31.47 -13.51
C GLN A 85 -12.66 32.58 -13.81
N ASP A 86 -13.54 32.88 -12.87
CA ASP A 86 -14.56 33.91 -12.98
C ASP A 86 -14.06 35.33 -12.58
N ASN A 87 -14.79 36.35 -13.02
CA ASN A 87 -14.53 37.74 -12.61
C ASN A 87 -14.64 37.90 -11.08
N GLY A 88 -13.53 38.24 -10.43
CA GLY A 88 -13.44 38.44 -8.98
C GLY A 88 -12.80 37.25 -8.25
N GLU A 89 -12.45 36.19 -8.94
CA GLU A 89 -11.57 35.15 -8.48
C GLU A 89 -10.11 35.57 -8.71
N ARG A 90 -9.36 35.52 -7.62
CA ARG A 90 -7.98 36.01 -7.65
C ARG A 90 -7.01 34.88 -7.94
N GLY A 91 -5.95 35.18 -8.65
CA GLY A 91 -4.81 34.30 -8.77
C GLY A 91 -4.15 34.06 -7.40
N LEU A 92 -3.59 32.88 -7.22
CA LEU A 92 -2.86 32.45 -6.03
C LEU A 92 -1.35 32.49 -6.31
N GLY A 93 -0.65 33.45 -5.70
CA GLY A 93 0.80 33.56 -5.79
C GLY A 93 1.51 32.61 -4.85
N GLY A 94 2.68 32.11 -5.26
CA GLY A 94 3.51 31.23 -4.45
C GLY A 94 3.11 29.76 -4.51
N VAL A 95 2.29 29.36 -5.50
CA VAL A 95 1.96 27.95 -5.76
C VAL A 95 2.98 27.35 -6.72
N THR A 96 3.49 26.20 -6.40
CA THR A 96 4.43 25.46 -7.25
C THR A 96 3.69 24.78 -8.39
N VAL A 97 4.21 24.95 -9.62
CA VAL A 97 3.74 24.29 -10.85
C VAL A 97 4.94 23.65 -11.55
N SER A 98 4.76 22.45 -12.04
CA SER A 98 5.81 21.69 -12.74
C SER A 98 5.31 21.12 -14.06
N ASN A 99 6.21 20.98 -15.03
CA ASN A 99 5.98 20.24 -16.28
C ASN A 99 6.55 18.81 -16.24
N GLY A 100 6.86 18.31 -15.03
CA GLY A 100 7.51 17.01 -14.83
C GLY A 100 9.05 17.05 -14.95
N ARG A 101 9.63 18.20 -15.28
CA ARG A 101 11.07 18.46 -15.37
C ARG A 101 11.43 19.76 -14.67
N ASP A 102 10.91 20.85 -15.18
CA ASP A 102 11.11 22.20 -14.66
C ASP A 102 10.04 22.50 -13.59
N ILE A 103 10.42 23.31 -12.62
CA ILE A 103 9.51 23.78 -11.56
C ILE A 103 9.53 25.31 -11.54
N THR A 104 8.35 25.91 -11.49
CA THR A 104 8.18 27.34 -11.30
C THR A 104 7.24 27.64 -10.14
N THR A 105 7.19 28.89 -9.72
CA THR A 105 6.27 29.36 -8.67
C THR A 105 5.43 30.48 -9.22
N THR A 106 4.13 30.44 -9.02
CA THR A 106 3.22 31.48 -9.52
C THR A 106 3.55 32.86 -8.97
N ASP A 107 3.38 33.89 -9.81
CA ASP A 107 3.55 35.30 -9.45
C ASP A 107 2.43 35.79 -8.49
N SER A 108 2.49 37.06 -8.08
CA SER A 108 1.49 37.64 -7.16
C SER A 108 0.06 37.70 -7.74
N GLN A 109 -0.09 37.43 -9.03
CA GLN A 109 -1.37 37.35 -9.75
C GLN A 109 -1.76 35.90 -10.08
N GLY A 110 -1.00 34.95 -9.58
CA GLY A 110 -1.24 33.52 -9.78
C GLY A 110 -0.78 32.98 -11.13
N ARG A 111 -0.04 33.74 -11.93
CA ARG A 111 0.39 33.33 -13.27
C ARG A 111 1.70 32.56 -13.20
N TYR A 112 1.84 31.59 -14.10
CA TYR A 112 3.06 30.83 -14.30
C TYR A 112 3.39 30.72 -15.80
N GLU A 113 4.63 30.41 -16.07
CA GLU A 113 5.18 30.13 -17.39
C GLU A 113 6.19 28.98 -17.25
N LEU A 114 6.10 27.97 -18.12
CA LEU A 114 6.97 26.81 -18.14
C LEU A 114 7.38 26.46 -19.57
N PRO A 115 8.63 26.02 -19.80
CA PRO A 115 9.02 25.46 -21.10
C PRO A 115 8.10 24.31 -21.49
N ALA A 116 7.64 24.32 -22.75
CA ALA A 116 6.83 23.26 -23.30
C ALA A 116 7.68 22.27 -24.09
N PHE A 117 7.29 21.01 -24.02
CA PHE A 117 7.87 19.94 -24.84
C PHE A 117 6.81 18.85 -25.05
N GLU A 118 7.00 18.09 -26.10
CA GLU A 118 6.15 16.95 -26.42
C GLU A 118 6.23 15.89 -25.31
N ASN A 119 5.11 15.23 -25.01
CA ASN A 119 4.94 14.25 -23.95
C ASN A 119 5.28 14.79 -22.54
N MET A 120 4.79 15.96 -22.19
CA MET A 120 4.87 16.49 -20.83
C MET A 120 3.57 16.30 -20.05
N THR A 121 3.69 16.23 -18.73
CA THR A 121 2.57 16.36 -17.80
C THR A 121 2.78 17.58 -16.94
N VAL A 122 1.89 18.57 -17.04
CA VAL A 122 1.92 19.75 -16.19
C VAL A 122 1.00 19.56 -15.00
N PHE A 123 1.46 19.89 -13.81
CA PHE A 123 0.67 19.74 -12.58
C PHE A 123 0.97 20.86 -11.58
N ALA A 124 -0.05 21.20 -10.79
CA ALA A 124 0.09 22.11 -9.65
C ALA A 124 0.22 21.33 -8.35
N THR A 125 1.25 21.65 -7.54
CA THR A 125 1.36 21.13 -6.17
C THR A 125 0.29 21.78 -5.30
N GLN A 126 -0.71 20.98 -4.86
CA GLN A 126 -1.76 21.47 -3.96
C GLN A 126 -1.13 22.06 -2.69
N PRO A 127 -1.32 23.35 -2.38
CA PRO A 127 -0.76 23.91 -1.16
C PRO A 127 -1.67 23.67 0.05
N ARG A 128 -1.09 23.67 1.24
CA ARG A 128 -1.84 23.63 2.49
C ARG A 128 -2.94 24.68 2.54
N GLY A 129 -4.14 24.31 2.99
CA GLY A 129 -5.31 25.20 3.11
C GLY A 129 -6.15 25.29 1.84
N TYR A 130 -5.78 24.54 0.80
CA TYR A 130 -6.51 24.42 -0.44
C TYR A 130 -6.74 22.96 -0.82
N GLN A 131 -7.69 22.71 -1.66
CA GLN A 131 -7.95 21.40 -2.26
C GLN A 131 -8.11 21.58 -3.78
N VAL A 132 -7.62 20.59 -4.52
CA VAL A 132 -7.88 20.45 -5.96
C VAL A 132 -9.28 19.87 -6.19
N PRO A 133 -9.89 20.06 -7.37
CA PRO A 133 -11.12 19.37 -7.71
C PRO A 133 -10.88 17.85 -7.83
N VAL A 134 -11.97 17.11 -7.75
CA VAL A 134 -12.01 15.67 -8.04
C VAL A 134 -13.05 15.39 -9.10
N ASP A 135 -12.86 14.33 -9.88
CA ASP A 135 -13.86 13.85 -10.83
C ASP A 135 -15.00 13.07 -10.15
N GLU A 136 -15.88 12.47 -10.95
CA GLU A 136 -17.01 11.67 -10.47
C GLU A 136 -16.58 10.45 -9.63
N ASN A 137 -15.35 9.95 -9.81
CA ASN A 137 -14.80 8.84 -9.06
C ASN A 137 -13.90 9.27 -7.89
N ASN A 138 -13.94 10.52 -7.46
CA ASN A 138 -13.09 11.10 -6.42
C ASN A 138 -11.58 11.16 -6.76
N VAL A 139 -11.18 10.92 -8.01
CA VAL A 139 -9.77 11.04 -8.44
C VAL A 139 -9.40 12.52 -8.56
N ALA A 140 -8.30 12.90 -7.91
CA ALA A 140 -7.84 14.29 -7.85
C ALA A 140 -7.42 14.82 -9.23
N GLN A 141 -7.92 16.03 -9.58
CA GLN A 141 -7.72 16.68 -10.87
C GLN A 141 -6.81 17.91 -10.71
N PHE A 142 -5.51 17.71 -10.91
CA PHE A 142 -4.48 18.74 -10.68
C PHE A 142 -3.43 18.77 -11.77
N TYR A 143 -3.68 18.14 -12.93
CA TYR A 143 -2.71 17.92 -13.99
C TYR A 143 -3.33 18.08 -15.38
N TYR A 144 -2.46 18.32 -16.36
CA TYR A 144 -2.77 18.34 -17.81
C TYR A 144 -1.67 17.60 -18.56
N HIS A 145 -2.06 16.67 -19.43
CA HIS A 145 -1.13 15.97 -20.32
C HIS A 145 -1.06 16.73 -21.66
N HIS A 146 0.16 16.97 -22.14
CA HIS A 146 0.42 17.50 -23.48
C HIS A 146 1.14 16.45 -24.31
N LEU A 147 0.41 15.79 -25.19
CA LEU A 147 0.89 14.82 -26.16
C LEU A 147 0.14 15.06 -27.48
N PRO A 148 0.64 15.97 -28.35
CA PRO A 148 -0.10 16.49 -29.50
C PRO A 148 -0.69 15.42 -30.40
N GLU A 149 0.09 14.40 -30.75
CA GLU A 149 -0.33 13.30 -31.63
C GLU A 149 -0.99 12.15 -30.87
N GLY A 150 -1.03 12.21 -29.52
CA GLY A 150 -1.47 11.10 -28.67
C GLY A 150 -0.43 10.01 -28.53
N SER A 151 -0.73 9.01 -27.72
CA SER A 151 0.12 7.82 -27.57
C SER A 151 0.29 7.09 -28.90
N PRO A 152 1.42 6.40 -29.10
CA PRO A 152 1.53 5.44 -30.22
C PRO A 152 0.43 4.36 -30.09
N GLU A 153 0.30 3.51 -31.11
CA GLU A 153 -0.64 2.39 -31.03
C GLU A 153 -0.23 1.45 -29.91
N LEU A 154 -0.99 1.49 -28.78
CA LEU A 154 -0.85 0.64 -27.61
C LEU A 154 -2.08 -0.25 -27.48
N GLU A 155 -1.90 -1.45 -26.93
CA GLU A 155 -2.98 -2.43 -26.74
C GLU A 155 -4.17 -1.85 -25.96
N HIS A 156 -3.88 -1.03 -24.93
CA HIS A 156 -4.88 -0.45 -24.03
C HIS A 156 -5.18 1.04 -24.28
N GLY A 157 -4.68 1.60 -25.36
CA GLY A 157 -5.06 2.92 -25.93
C GLY A 157 -4.16 4.08 -25.54
N GLY A 158 -3.84 4.28 -24.28
CA GLY A 158 -3.02 5.42 -23.82
C GLY A 158 -3.72 6.78 -23.88
N ILE A 159 -2.94 7.86 -23.99
CA ILE A 159 -3.40 9.25 -24.02
C ILE A 159 -3.92 9.59 -25.42
N ALA A 160 -5.14 10.11 -25.50
CA ALA A 160 -5.70 10.60 -26.75
C ALA A 160 -4.92 11.85 -27.26
N PRO A 161 -4.90 12.11 -28.59
CA PRO A 161 -4.25 13.32 -29.11
C PRO A 161 -4.76 14.59 -28.43
N THR A 162 -3.86 15.39 -27.87
CA THR A 162 -4.21 16.65 -27.18
C THR A 162 -4.21 17.85 -28.13
N GLY A 163 -3.65 17.70 -29.34
CA GLY A 163 -3.44 18.81 -30.28
C GLY A 163 -2.31 19.75 -29.86
N PRO A 164 -2.18 20.91 -30.49
CA PRO A 164 -1.19 21.93 -30.16
C PRO A 164 -1.38 22.45 -28.73
N LEU A 165 -0.37 23.14 -28.18
CA LEU A 165 -0.51 23.79 -26.87
C LEU A 165 -1.76 24.69 -26.84
N PRO A 166 -2.59 24.58 -25.79
CA PRO A 166 -3.72 25.47 -25.58
C PRO A 166 -3.22 26.89 -25.23
N ASP A 167 -4.10 27.88 -25.36
CA ASP A 167 -3.80 29.28 -25.00
C ASP A 167 -3.38 29.42 -23.51
N ALA A 168 -3.96 28.63 -22.63
CA ALA A 168 -3.52 28.49 -21.23
C ALA A 168 -4.04 27.21 -20.59
N VAL A 169 -3.37 26.78 -19.50
CA VAL A 169 -3.86 25.75 -18.58
C VAL A 169 -3.98 26.37 -17.19
N ASN A 170 -5.20 26.47 -16.66
CA ASN A 170 -5.45 27.06 -15.36
C ASN A 170 -5.81 25.98 -14.31
N PHE A 171 -5.21 26.09 -13.14
CA PHE A 171 -5.43 25.16 -12.02
C PHE A 171 -6.35 25.80 -10.96
N PRO A 172 -7.61 25.34 -10.85
CA PRO A 172 -8.52 25.80 -9.83
C PRO A 172 -8.21 25.19 -8.48
N LEU A 173 -8.19 26.00 -7.42
CA LEU A 173 -8.00 25.58 -6.04
C LEU A 173 -9.09 26.17 -5.15
N ALA A 174 -9.79 25.35 -4.39
CA ALA A 174 -10.78 25.80 -3.42
C ALA A 174 -10.20 25.79 -2.00
N GLN A 175 -10.51 26.81 -1.18
CA GLN A 175 -10.08 26.83 0.22
C GLN A 175 -10.62 25.63 0.99
N SER A 176 -9.76 25.01 1.83
CA SER A 176 -10.08 23.82 2.59
C SER A 176 -9.53 23.89 4.03
N GLN A 177 -10.43 23.78 5.01
CA GLN A 177 -10.03 23.63 6.40
C GLN A 177 -9.47 22.23 6.69
N LEU A 178 -9.83 21.23 5.88
CA LEU A 178 -9.34 19.86 6.03
C LEU A 178 -7.83 19.80 5.76
N THR A 179 -7.37 20.34 4.65
CA THR A 179 -5.94 20.39 4.31
C THR A 179 -5.17 21.44 5.12
N GLN A 180 -5.88 22.40 5.76
CA GLN A 180 -5.29 23.39 6.67
C GLN A 180 -4.97 22.79 8.03
N SER A 181 -5.70 21.75 8.48
CA SER A 181 -5.54 21.13 9.79
C SER A 181 -4.10 20.67 10.05
N PRO A 182 -3.55 20.85 11.25
CA PRO A 182 -2.29 20.23 11.63
C PRO A 182 -2.42 18.73 11.90
N GLU A 183 -3.62 18.23 11.99
CA GLU A 183 -3.97 16.82 12.15
C GLU A 183 -4.43 16.27 10.79
N GLN A 184 -3.75 15.22 10.31
CA GLN A 184 -4.03 14.57 9.04
C GLN A 184 -4.05 13.05 9.23
N HIS A 185 -4.91 12.38 8.49
CA HIS A 185 -4.94 10.93 8.36
C HIS A 185 -4.76 10.61 6.88
N CYS A 186 -3.59 10.07 6.52
CA CYS A 186 -3.29 9.72 5.15
C CYS A 186 -3.50 8.22 4.96
N LEU A 187 -4.46 7.82 4.12
CA LEU A 187 -4.63 6.42 3.75
C LEU A 187 -3.63 6.04 2.67
N ILE A 188 -2.97 4.91 2.87
CA ILE A 188 -2.00 4.35 1.93
C ILE A 188 -2.47 2.94 1.56
N GLY A 189 -2.87 2.76 0.31
CA GLY A 189 -3.27 1.47 -0.22
C GLY A 189 -2.21 0.93 -1.16
N GLY A 190 -1.58 -0.19 -0.81
CA GLY A 190 -0.70 -0.92 -1.72
C GLY A 190 -1.49 -1.89 -2.60
N ASP A 191 -1.03 -2.13 -3.78
CA ASP A 191 -1.29 -3.31 -4.62
C ASP A 191 -2.78 -3.76 -4.64
N ILE A 192 -3.66 -2.95 -5.27
CA ILE A 192 -5.06 -3.35 -5.54
C ILE A 192 -5.03 -4.55 -6.47
N GLN A 193 -4.22 -4.49 -7.50
CA GLN A 193 -3.69 -5.53 -8.38
C GLN A 193 -4.73 -6.56 -8.83
N THR A 194 -5.83 -6.09 -9.41
CA THR A 194 -6.83 -6.96 -10.03
C THR A 194 -6.36 -7.44 -11.39
N TYR A 195 -6.27 -8.76 -11.59
CA TYR A 195 -5.92 -9.39 -12.88
C TYR A 195 -7.14 -9.66 -13.77
N THR A 196 -8.32 -9.69 -13.18
CA THR A 196 -9.55 -10.01 -13.87
C THR A 196 -10.72 -9.17 -13.39
N GLU A 197 -11.77 -9.07 -14.20
CA GLU A 197 -13.03 -8.44 -13.79
C GLU A 197 -13.67 -9.13 -12.55
N GLU A 198 -13.38 -10.41 -12.31
CA GLU A 198 -13.90 -11.16 -11.16
C GLU A 198 -13.23 -10.73 -9.84
N GLU A 199 -12.01 -10.17 -9.89
CA GLU A 199 -11.27 -9.73 -8.69
C GLU A 199 -11.65 -8.30 -8.25
N VAL A 200 -12.17 -7.47 -9.15
CA VAL A 200 -12.66 -6.13 -8.79
C VAL A 200 -13.73 -6.18 -7.68
N PRO A 201 -14.74 -7.08 -7.71
CA PRO A 201 -15.63 -7.33 -6.59
C PRO A 201 -14.95 -7.69 -5.27
N TYR A 202 -13.80 -8.39 -5.28
CA TYR A 202 -13.07 -8.72 -4.06
C TYR A 202 -12.50 -7.47 -3.38
N ALA A 203 -11.87 -6.58 -4.15
CA ALA A 203 -11.41 -5.29 -3.65
C ALA A 203 -12.58 -4.45 -3.12
N ARG A 204 -13.71 -4.40 -3.87
CA ARG A 204 -14.92 -3.66 -3.50
C ARG A 204 -15.50 -4.13 -2.18
N ALA A 205 -15.71 -5.43 -2.01
CA ALA A 205 -16.31 -6.03 -0.81
C ALA A 205 -15.35 -6.06 0.40
N GLY A 206 -14.04 -5.99 0.13
CA GLY A 206 -13.00 -5.95 1.14
C GLY A 206 -12.62 -4.53 1.52
N ALA A 207 -11.37 -4.14 1.23
CA ALA A 207 -10.77 -2.88 1.71
C ALA A 207 -11.57 -1.63 1.34
N PHE A 208 -12.18 -1.56 0.15
CA PHE A 208 -12.97 -0.37 -0.24
C PHE A 208 -14.29 -0.24 0.53
N ALA A 209 -14.90 -1.35 0.97
CA ALA A 209 -16.06 -1.30 1.86
C ALA A 209 -15.67 -0.71 3.23
N ASP A 210 -14.54 -1.14 3.80
CA ASP A 210 -14.03 -0.61 5.07
C ASP A 210 -13.68 0.89 4.94
N LEU A 211 -13.02 1.30 3.85
CA LEU A 211 -12.67 2.70 3.58
C LEU A 211 -13.90 3.59 3.38
N ALA A 212 -14.99 3.06 2.84
CA ALA A 212 -16.26 3.79 2.67
C ALA A 212 -16.94 4.16 4.01
N GLU A 213 -16.66 3.41 5.08
CA GLU A 213 -17.18 3.69 6.42
C GLU A 213 -16.37 4.78 7.14
N ARG A 214 -15.14 5.05 6.72
CA ARG A 214 -14.25 6.06 7.31
C ARG A 214 -14.48 7.44 6.69
N THR A 215 -14.34 8.49 7.50
CA THR A 215 -14.51 9.91 7.07
C THR A 215 -13.39 10.82 7.52
N ASP A 216 -12.38 10.29 8.22
CA ASP A 216 -11.32 11.05 8.87
C ASP A 216 -10.20 11.53 7.93
N TYR A 217 -10.06 10.91 6.76
CA TYR A 217 -8.93 11.11 5.84
C TYR A 217 -9.14 12.14 4.72
N ALA A 218 -10.28 12.83 4.67
CA ALA A 218 -10.62 13.73 3.57
C ALA A 218 -9.61 14.89 3.34
N GLY A 219 -8.76 15.22 4.32
CA GLY A 219 -7.72 16.25 4.19
C GLY A 219 -6.52 15.78 3.39
N CYS A 220 -5.89 14.69 3.78
CA CYS A 220 -4.76 14.07 3.09
C CYS A 220 -5.21 13.23 1.88
N GLY A 221 -6.34 12.54 2.03
CA GLY A 221 -6.88 11.65 1.00
C GLY A 221 -6.37 10.21 1.11
N ALA A 222 -6.64 9.44 0.07
CA ALA A 222 -6.12 8.10 -0.14
C ALA A 222 -5.07 8.15 -1.27
N LEU A 223 -3.89 7.61 -1.00
CA LEU A 223 -2.81 7.43 -1.97
C LEU A 223 -2.66 5.93 -2.23
N PHE A 224 -2.91 5.52 -3.47
CA PHE A 224 -2.68 4.15 -3.93
C PHE A 224 -1.29 4.07 -4.56
N ILE A 225 -0.45 3.22 -3.97
CA ILE A 225 0.99 3.22 -4.25
C ILE A 225 1.40 2.13 -5.25
N GLY A 226 0.74 2.11 -6.40
CA GLY A 226 1.07 1.27 -7.56
C GLY A 226 0.42 -0.10 -7.58
N ASP A 227 0.65 -0.81 -8.68
CA ASP A 227 0.00 -2.06 -9.03
C ASP A 227 -1.52 -1.95 -8.84
N VAL A 228 -2.09 -0.95 -9.53
CA VAL A 228 -3.54 -0.68 -9.48
C VAL A 228 -4.30 -1.78 -10.19
N VAL A 229 -3.73 -2.30 -11.28
CA VAL A 229 -4.19 -3.48 -12.01
C VAL A 229 -3.07 -4.54 -12.05
N GLY A 230 -3.41 -5.76 -12.47
CA GLY A 230 -2.48 -6.88 -12.62
C GLY A 230 -2.21 -7.19 -14.10
N ASP A 231 -1.33 -6.46 -14.76
CA ASP A 231 -0.94 -6.62 -16.18
C ASP A 231 -2.04 -6.32 -17.22
N ASP A 232 -3.22 -5.86 -16.80
CA ASP A 232 -4.33 -5.56 -17.70
C ASP A 232 -4.88 -4.15 -17.49
N PRO A 233 -4.30 -3.11 -18.14
CA PRO A 233 -4.80 -1.74 -18.11
C PRO A 233 -6.24 -1.54 -18.57
N SER A 234 -6.87 -2.51 -19.23
CA SER A 234 -8.31 -2.44 -19.59
C SER A 234 -9.22 -2.43 -18.35
N LEU A 235 -8.71 -2.84 -17.19
CA LEU A 235 -9.42 -2.84 -15.91
C LEU A 235 -9.40 -1.48 -15.18
N TYR A 236 -8.64 -0.48 -15.64
CA TYR A 236 -8.61 0.83 -14.99
C TYR A 236 -9.99 1.48 -14.80
N PRO A 237 -10.93 1.45 -15.76
CA PRO A 237 -12.25 2.02 -15.53
C PRO A 237 -12.99 1.41 -14.34
N GLN A 238 -12.96 0.08 -14.20
CA GLN A 238 -13.61 -0.65 -13.12
C GLN A 238 -12.92 -0.42 -11.77
N THR A 239 -11.59 -0.44 -11.74
CA THR A 239 -10.79 -0.20 -10.53
C THR A 239 -10.93 1.26 -10.09
N ARG A 240 -10.91 2.21 -11.03
CA ARG A 240 -11.15 3.62 -10.76
C ARG A 240 -12.55 3.88 -10.18
N GLU A 241 -13.57 3.14 -10.62
CA GLU A 241 -14.92 3.25 -10.04
C GLU A 241 -14.95 2.92 -8.54
N LEU A 242 -14.04 2.06 -8.05
CA LEU A 242 -13.94 1.75 -6.61
C LEU A 242 -13.70 3.00 -5.77
N THR A 243 -12.93 3.97 -6.27
CA THR A 243 -12.64 5.19 -5.52
C THR A 243 -13.85 6.10 -5.34
N SER A 244 -14.94 5.90 -6.10
CA SER A 244 -16.21 6.58 -5.87
C SER A 244 -16.82 6.29 -4.49
N MET A 245 -16.44 5.16 -3.86
CA MET A 245 -16.86 4.78 -2.51
C MET A 245 -16.14 5.58 -1.40
N LEU A 246 -15.03 6.24 -1.70
CA LEU A 246 -14.20 6.92 -0.73
C LEU A 246 -14.81 8.24 -0.23
N ASN A 247 -14.48 8.60 1.00
CA ASN A 247 -14.85 9.87 1.63
C ASN A 247 -13.69 10.88 1.60
N GLY A 248 -12.89 10.88 0.55
CA GLY A 248 -11.77 11.78 0.33
C GLY A 248 -11.23 11.69 -1.10
N PRO A 249 -10.31 12.57 -1.49
CA PRO A 249 -9.66 12.50 -2.79
C PRO A 249 -8.77 11.27 -2.90
N ALA A 250 -8.82 10.60 -4.06
CA ALA A 250 -7.91 9.52 -4.44
C ALA A 250 -6.77 10.06 -5.30
N ARG A 251 -5.57 9.56 -5.06
CA ARG A 251 -4.38 9.77 -5.88
C ARG A 251 -3.68 8.45 -6.10
N PHE A 252 -2.93 8.35 -7.20
CA PHE A 252 -2.26 7.13 -7.60
C PHE A 252 -0.81 7.43 -7.99
N LEU A 253 0.06 6.45 -7.85
CA LEU A 253 1.34 6.35 -8.53
C LEU A 253 1.42 4.96 -9.19
N PRO A 254 2.23 4.79 -10.25
CA PRO A 254 2.27 3.52 -10.98
C PRO A 254 3.13 2.46 -10.30
N GLY A 255 2.76 1.18 -10.52
CA GLY A 255 3.58 0.02 -10.22
C GLY A 255 4.02 -0.74 -11.46
N ASN A 256 4.71 -1.85 -11.30
CA ASN A 256 5.25 -2.60 -12.43
C ASN A 256 4.19 -3.42 -13.18
N HIS A 257 3.03 -3.65 -12.59
CA HIS A 257 1.89 -4.27 -13.26
C HIS A 257 0.98 -3.26 -13.97
N ASP A 258 1.27 -1.96 -13.84
CA ASP A 258 0.56 -0.87 -14.54
C ASP A 258 1.20 -0.49 -15.89
N LEU A 259 2.21 -1.25 -16.34
CA LEU A 259 2.96 -1.00 -17.58
C LEU A 259 2.14 -1.31 -18.84
N ASP A 260 2.29 -0.47 -19.86
CA ASP A 260 1.98 -0.83 -21.25
C ASP A 260 3.10 -1.72 -21.78
N PHE A 261 2.98 -3.04 -21.63
CA PHE A 261 4.04 -4.01 -21.94
C PHE A 261 4.41 -4.08 -23.42
N ASP A 262 3.56 -3.58 -24.31
CA ASP A 262 3.78 -3.46 -25.75
C ASP A 262 4.40 -2.12 -26.17
N ALA A 263 4.65 -1.22 -25.22
CA ALA A 263 5.30 0.05 -25.51
C ALA A 263 6.69 -0.14 -26.14
N ALA A 264 6.98 0.62 -27.20
CA ALA A 264 8.27 0.56 -27.89
C ALA A 264 9.42 1.22 -27.10
N SER A 265 9.10 2.07 -26.15
CA SER A 265 10.06 2.80 -25.31
C SER A 265 9.50 3.06 -23.91
N SER A 266 10.37 3.38 -22.96
CA SER A 266 9.99 3.80 -21.60
C SER A 266 9.18 5.09 -21.58
N GLU A 267 9.27 5.93 -22.60
CA GLU A 267 8.55 7.20 -22.71
C GLU A 267 7.02 7.04 -22.76
N HIS A 268 6.55 5.89 -23.25
CA HIS A 268 5.12 5.58 -23.42
C HIS A 268 4.68 4.36 -22.61
N SER A 269 5.52 3.87 -21.70
CA SER A 269 5.26 2.63 -20.97
C SER A 269 4.20 2.77 -19.86
N PHE A 270 3.74 3.99 -19.56
CA PHE A 270 2.70 4.28 -18.60
C PHE A 270 1.57 5.16 -19.18
N ASP A 271 1.44 5.23 -20.50
CA ASP A 271 0.45 6.11 -21.11
C ASP A 271 -0.99 5.69 -20.80
N SER A 272 -1.27 4.40 -20.69
CA SER A 272 -2.58 3.91 -20.25
C SER A 272 -2.87 4.25 -18.79
N PHE A 273 -1.86 4.18 -17.90
CA PHE A 273 -1.96 4.65 -16.52
C PHE A 273 -2.24 6.16 -16.49
N ARG A 274 -1.44 6.95 -17.19
CA ARG A 274 -1.56 8.42 -17.24
C ARG A 274 -2.94 8.86 -17.73
N ALA A 275 -3.46 8.21 -18.76
CA ALA A 275 -4.78 8.51 -19.34
C ALA A 275 -5.94 8.27 -18.35
N ASN A 276 -5.80 7.35 -17.40
CA ASN A 276 -6.86 6.95 -16.48
C ASN A 276 -6.69 7.52 -15.07
N LEU A 277 -5.46 7.59 -14.55
CA LEU A 277 -5.20 7.81 -13.13
C LEU A 277 -4.40 9.07 -12.81
N GLY A 278 -3.65 9.59 -13.77
CA GLY A 278 -2.93 10.86 -13.64
C GLY A 278 -1.40 10.74 -13.77
N PRO A 279 -0.66 11.74 -13.26
CA PRO A 279 0.79 11.79 -13.41
C PRO A 279 1.49 10.58 -12.78
N GLU A 280 2.61 10.17 -13.36
CA GLU A 280 3.45 9.11 -12.81
C GLU A 280 4.15 9.52 -11.51
N TYR A 281 4.49 10.82 -11.38
CA TYR A 281 5.10 11.40 -10.18
C TYR A 281 4.64 12.85 -9.99
N TYR A 282 4.54 13.27 -8.74
CA TYR A 282 4.03 14.59 -8.35
C TYR A 282 4.19 14.81 -6.85
N SER A 283 3.81 16.02 -6.37
CA SER A 283 3.76 16.33 -4.94
C SER A 283 2.50 17.09 -4.54
N TYR A 284 2.15 17.04 -3.25
CA TYR A 284 1.06 17.83 -2.67
C TYR A 284 1.23 18.01 -1.16
N ASP A 285 0.57 19.04 -0.62
CA ASP A 285 0.60 19.36 0.81
C ASP A 285 -0.72 19.02 1.51
N ALA A 286 -0.62 18.48 2.72
CA ALA A 286 -1.71 18.36 3.68
C ALA A 286 -1.19 18.65 5.09
N GLY A 287 -1.73 19.65 5.76
CA GLY A 287 -1.22 20.10 7.05
C GLY A 287 0.23 20.62 6.98
N LYS A 288 1.11 19.99 7.73
CA LYS A 288 2.57 20.22 7.68
C LYS A 288 3.32 19.11 6.95
N THR A 289 2.60 18.30 6.20
CA THR A 289 3.15 17.21 5.42
C THR A 289 3.27 17.61 3.97
N HIS A 290 4.39 17.30 3.37
CA HIS A 290 4.63 17.33 1.94
C HIS A 290 4.72 15.89 1.45
N VAL A 291 3.76 15.46 0.66
CA VAL A 291 3.73 14.11 0.08
C VAL A 291 4.33 14.16 -1.31
N VAL A 292 5.30 13.30 -1.56
CA VAL A 292 5.95 13.13 -2.85
C VAL A 292 5.65 11.72 -3.34
N ALA A 293 4.97 11.60 -4.46
CA ALA A 293 4.75 10.34 -5.18
C ALA A 293 5.82 10.19 -6.27
N LEU A 294 6.46 9.02 -6.35
CA LEU A 294 7.51 8.72 -7.31
C LEU A 294 7.13 7.50 -8.17
N ASN A 295 7.46 7.54 -9.44
CA ASN A 295 7.53 6.37 -10.28
C ASN A 295 8.91 5.71 -10.10
N THR A 296 8.95 4.55 -9.45
CA THR A 296 10.18 3.79 -9.21
C THR A 296 10.33 2.58 -10.13
N VAL A 297 9.55 2.50 -11.20
CA VAL A 297 9.57 1.40 -12.15
C VAL A 297 10.30 1.80 -13.42
N GLU A 298 11.47 1.24 -13.65
CA GLU A 298 12.19 1.39 -14.91
C GLU A 298 11.76 0.29 -15.90
N TYR A 299 11.11 0.69 -17.01
CA TYR A 299 10.73 -0.20 -18.09
C TYR A 299 11.94 -0.67 -18.91
N LYS A 300 12.06 -1.98 -19.14
CA LYS A 300 13.18 -2.62 -19.87
C LYS A 300 12.77 -3.24 -21.21
N SER A 301 11.62 -2.87 -21.77
CA SER A 301 11.00 -3.48 -22.96
C SER A 301 10.35 -4.86 -22.67
N GLY A 302 9.05 -4.95 -22.84
CA GLY A 302 8.26 -6.13 -22.50
C GLY A 302 8.03 -6.25 -20.99
N THR A 303 8.05 -7.46 -20.47
CA THR A 303 7.77 -7.74 -19.05
C THR A 303 8.91 -7.45 -18.05
N PRO A 304 10.23 -7.41 -18.44
CA PRO A 304 11.27 -7.07 -17.48
C PRO A 304 11.20 -5.61 -17.03
N TYR A 305 11.39 -5.38 -15.75
CA TYR A 305 11.54 -4.05 -15.14
C TYR A 305 12.70 -4.05 -14.13
N ASN A 306 13.02 -2.88 -13.60
CA ASN A 306 13.98 -2.68 -12.52
C ASN A 306 13.45 -1.60 -11.57
N GLY A 307 13.91 -1.59 -10.32
CA GLY A 307 13.64 -0.51 -9.38
C GLY A 307 14.60 0.66 -9.63
N ALA A 308 14.14 1.71 -10.30
CA ALA A 308 14.98 2.87 -10.57
C ALA A 308 14.18 4.13 -10.93
N LEU A 309 14.79 5.29 -10.70
CA LEU A 309 14.34 6.58 -11.20
C LEU A 309 15.21 6.99 -12.40
N ASP A 310 14.61 7.65 -13.38
CA ASP A 310 15.38 8.33 -14.42
C ASP A 310 16.02 9.64 -13.91
N GLU A 311 17.00 10.17 -14.66
CA GLU A 311 17.71 11.39 -14.26
C GLU A 311 16.79 12.60 -14.19
N ARG A 312 15.75 12.68 -15.04
CA ARG A 312 14.78 13.77 -15.07
C ARG A 312 13.96 13.79 -13.77
N GLN A 313 13.48 12.64 -13.32
CA GLN A 313 12.73 12.53 -12.07
C GLN A 313 13.60 12.80 -10.84
N LEU A 314 14.87 12.36 -10.83
CA LEU A 314 15.81 12.70 -9.76
C LEU A 314 16.10 14.20 -9.67
N GLU A 315 16.25 14.88 -10.81
CA GLU A 315 16.43 16.33 -10.85
C GLU A 315 15.16 17.04 -10.41
N TRP A 316 13.99 16.58 -10.86
CA TRP A 316 12.70 17.09 -10.40
C TRP A 316 12.56 16.94 -8.87
N LEU A 317 12.83 15.76 -8.32
CA LEU A 317 12.77 15.51 -6.87
C LEU A 317 13.67 16.48 -6.10
N ARG A 318 14.90 16.69 -6.56
CA ARG A 318 15.84 17.64 -5.94
C ARG A 318 15.29 19.06 -5.95
N ASN A 319 14.69 19.48 -7.05
CA ASN A 319 14.12 20.81 -7.22
C ASN A 319 12.84 20.98 -6.39
N ASP A 320 11.99 19.95 -6.30
CA ASP A 320 10.77 19.95 -5.49
C ASP A 320 11.11 20.08 -4.00
N ILE A 321 11.99 19.21 -3.48
CA ILE A 321 12.43 19.24 -2.08
C ILE A 321 13.09 20.56 -1.70
N ALA A 322 13.78 21.22 -2.63
CA ALA A 322 14.39 22.53 -2.40
C ALA A 322 13.35 23.66 -2.17
N GLN A 323 12.10 23.49 -2.64
CA GLN A 323 11.01 24.44 -2.40
C GLN A 323 10.30 24.19 -1.06
N VAL A 324 10.47 23.00 -0.47
CA VAL A 324 9.76 22.60 0.75
C VAL A 324 10.43 23.21 2.00
N PRO A 325 9.70 23.94 2.85
CA PRO A 325 10.24 24.43 4.12
C PRO A 325 10.82 23.31 4.99
N GLU A 326 11.94 23.56 5.66
CA GLU A 326 12.66 22.58 6.50
C GLU A 326 11.82 21.99 7.65
N ASN A 327 10.78 22.69 8.09
CA ASN A 327 9.90 22.29 9.18
C ASN A 327 8.68 21.49 8.76
N LYS A 328 8.67 20.96 7.54
CA LYS A 328 7.66 20.02 7.06
C LYS A 328 8.17 18.58 7.12
N LEU A 329 7.27 17.67 7.45
CA LEU A 329 7.45 16.25 7.22
C LEU A 329 7.39 15.96 5.72
N ILE A 330 8.29 15.15 5.21
CA ILE A 330 8.23 14.59 3.86
C ILE A 330 7.74 13.14 3.96
N VAL A 331 6.67 12.82 3.26
CA VAL A 331 6.22 11.45 3.01
C VAL A 331 6.59 11.11 1.58
N LEU A 332 7.62 10.31 1.40
CA LEU A 332 8.09 9.86 0.08
C LEU A 332 7.43 8.53 -0.24
N ALA A 333 6.51 8.50 -1.19
CA ALA A 333 5.78 7.31 -1.60
C ALA A 333 6.26 6.79 -2.95
N ALA A 334 6.45 5.50 -3.03
CA ALA A 334 6.91 4.78 -4.21
C ALA A 334 6.20 3.42 -4.28
N HIS A 335 6.16 2.79 -5.45
CA HIS A 335 5.70 1.41 -5.55
C HIS A 335 6.82 0.45 -5.18
N ILE A 336 7.87 0.35 -6.00
CA ILE A 336 9.07 -0.40 -5.60
C ILE A 336 9.74 0.39 -4.47
N PRO A 337 9.88 -0.21 -3.26
CA PRO A 337 10.42 0.48 -2.10
C PRO A 337 11.87 0.90 -2.31
N LEU A 338 12.31 1.96 -1.62
CA LEU A 338 13.72 2.36 -1.65
C LEU A 338 14.61 1.20 -1.20
N LEU A 339 14.28 0.63 -0.07
CA LEU A 339 14.84 -0.63 0.46
C LEU A 339 13.71 -1.37 1.18
N ASP A 340 13.76 -2.69 1.14
CA ASP A 340 12.85 -3.60 1.83
C ASP A 340 13.60 -4.75 2.51
N TYR A 341 12.90 -5.46 3.40
CA TYR A 341 13.43 -6.65 4.06
C TYR A 341 13.20 -7.91 3.22
N ALA A 342 12.03 -8.04 2.60
CA ALA A 342 11.59 -9.28 1.95
C ALA A 342 12.54 -9.72 0.83
N ASP A 343 12.99 -8.76 0.01
CA ASP A 343 13.87 -8.99 -1.15
C ASP A 343 15.19 -8.21 -1.07
N GLN A 344 15.73 -8.02 0.14
CA GLN A 344 16.91 -7.21 0.46
C GLN A 344 18.15 -7.44 -0.41
N GLY A 345 18.27 -8.61 -1.02
CA GLY A 345 19.37 -8.98 -1.89
C GLY A 345 19.12 -8.74 -3.39
N SER A 346 18.00 -8.11 -3.76
CA SER A 346 17.59 -7.93 -5.16
C SER A 346 17.52 -6.46 -5.54
N SER A 347 18.36 -6.03 -6.50
CA SER A 347 18.24 -4.69 -7.10
C SER A 347 16.97 -4.50 -7.94
N LYS A 348 16.33 -5.58 -8.35
CA LYS A 348 15.08 -5.51 -9.13
C LYS A 348 13.90 -5.00 -8.28
N HIS A 349 13.89 -5.34 -6.99
CA HIS A 349 12.78 -5.07 -6.08
C HIS A 349 13.06 -3.91 -5.11
N GLN A 350 14.14 -3.17 -5.35
CA GLN A 350 14.56 -2.00 -4.58
C GLN A 350 15.14 -0.95 -5.54
N VAL A 351 15.26 0.29 -5.10
CA VAL A 351 15.65 1.41 -5.99
C VAL A 351 17.17 1.56 -6.10
N ASP A 352 17.70 1.49 -7.32
CA ASP A 352 19.13 1.62 -7.62
C ASP A 352 19.72 2.94 -7.10
N GLN A 353 18.97 4.06 -7.19
CA GLN A 353 19.40 5.41 -6.79
C GLN A 353 19.13 5.73 -5.32
N VAL A 354 18.98 4.73 -4.45
CA VAL A 354 18.62 4.94 -3.03
C VAL A 354 19.55 5.92 -2.32
N LYS A 355 20.87 5.87 -2.58
CA LYS A 355 21.84 6.80 -1.96
C LYS A 355 21.70 8.23 -2.44
N GLU A 356 21.41 8.43 -3.71
CA GLU A 356 21.14 9.76 -4.28
C GLU A 356 19.88 10.36 -3.67
N ILE A 357 18.84 9.55 -3.49
CA ILE A 357 17.58 9.97 -2.82
C ILE A 357 17.87 10.33 -1.36
N TYR A 358 18.65 9.53 -0.63
CA TYR A 358 19.03 9.84 0.73
C TYR A 358 19.84 11.16 0.83
N GLN A 359 20.69 11.45 -0.15
CA GLN A 359 21.42 12.72 -0.20
C GLN A 359 20.48 13.92 -0.47
N ILE A 360 19.47 13.76 -1.33
CA ILE A 360 18.46 14.81 -1.58
C ILE A 360 17.66 15.12 -0.30
N LEU A 361 17.41 14.10 0.51
CA LEU A 361 16.58 14.18 1.72
C LEU A 361 17.40 14.44 3.00
N GLU A 362 18.73 14.59 2.89
CA GLU A 362 19.60 14.80 4.04
C GLU A 362 19.16 16.00 4.90
N GLY A 363 19.05 15.77 6.21
CA GLY A 363 18.63 16.78 7.19
C GLY A 363 17.13 17.09 7.20
N ARG A 364 16.32 16.33 6.46
CA ARG A 364 14.85 16.46 6.45
C ARG A 364 14.22 15.40 7.36
N GLU A 365 13.03 15.73 7.88
CA GLU A 365 12.17 14.76 8.56
C GLU A 365 11.38 13.96 7.50
N VAL A 366 11.63 12.65 7.42
CA VAL A 366 11.17 11.81 6.30
C VAL A 366 10.58 10.49 6.78
N ILE A 367 9.54 10.04 6.10
CA ILE A 367 9.08 8.65 6.07
C ILE A 367 9.01 8.22 4.60
N ALA A 368 9.64 7.09 4.26
CA ALA A 368 9.49 6.46 2.96
C ALA A 368 8.43 5.36 3.01
N LEU A 369 7.63 5.27 1.95
CA LEU A 369 6.58 4.27 1.76
C LEU A 369 6.88 3.43 0.52
N GLY A 370 6.57 2.13 0.60
CA GLY A 370 6.65 1.18 -0.51
C GLY A 370 5.46 0.23 -0.54
N GLY A 371 5.23 -0.40 -1.69
CA GLY A 371 4.31 -1.50 -1.93
C GLY A 371 5.05 -2.73 -2.46
N HIS A 372 4.56 -3.36 -3.55
CA HIS A 372 5.28 -4.31 -4.39
C HIS A 372 5.58 -5.68 -3.78
N THR A 373 6.02 -5.74 -2.56
CA THR A 373 6.49 -7.00 -1.94
C THR A 373 5.39 -7.84 -1.34
N HIS A 374 4.14 -7.34 -1.28
CA HIS A 374 3.00 -7.99 -0.61
C HIS A 374 3.35 -8.43 0.82
N SER A 375 4.01 -7.53 1.54
CA SER A 375 4.39 -7.68 2.95
C SER A 375 4.16 -6.39 3.71
N ILE A 376 3.98 -6.48 5.01
CA ILE A 376 3.93 -5.34 5.92
C ILE A 376 5.31 -5.23 6.55
N GLU A 377 6.01 -4.12 6.32
CA GLU A 377 7.32 -3.90 6.88
C GLU A 377 7.39 -2.54 7.58
N ASN A 378 7.92 -2.50 8.77
CA ASN A 378 8.10 -1.27 9.55
C ASN A 378 9.56 -1.16 9.99
N LEU A 379 10.39 -0.71 9.04
CA LEU A 379 11.82 -0.55 9.19
C LEU A 379 12.13 0.80 9.82
N ARG A 380 12.97 0.82 10.86
CA ARG A 380 13.29 2.03 11.62
C ARG A 380 14.64 2.62 11.24
N GLU A 381 14.80 3.91 11.52
CA GLU A 381 16.10 4.57 11.45
C GLU A 381 17.17 3.73 12.19
N GLY A 382 18.29 3.47 11.53
CA GLY A 382 19.38 2.64 12.03
C GLY A 382 19.27 1.15 11.76
N ASP A 383 18.12 0.63 11.34
CA ASP A 383 17.98 -0.77 10.90
C ASP A 383 18.93 -1.06 9.74
N SER A 384 19.52 -2.25 9.74
CA SER A 384 20.51 -2.65 8.74
C SER A 384 20.43 -4.15 8.42
N MET A 385 20.70 -4.50 7.15
CA MET A 385 20.74 -5.87 6.66
C MET A 385 21.94 -6.05 5.74
N VAL A 386 22.52 -7.25 5.73
CA VAL A 386 23.68 -7.55 4.89
C VAL A 386 23.37 -7.35 3.39
N GLY A 387 22.14 -7.65 2.95
CA GLY A 387 21.75 -7.47 1.56
C GLY A 387 21.79 -6.01 1.10
N TRP A 388 21.37 -5.07 1.94
CA TRP A 388 21.43 -3.64 1.61
C TRP A 388 22.87 -3.12 1.51
N SER A 389 23.74 -3.60 2.42
CA SER A 389 25.16 -3.26 2.35
C SER A 389 25.83 -3.83 1.10
N ASP A 390 25.58 -5.10 0.78
CA ASP A 390 26.20 -5.81 -0.34
C ASP A 390 25.74 -5.27 -1.71
N VAL A 391 24.44 -4.97 -1.87
CA VAL A 391 23.87 -4.56 -3.16
C VAL A 391 23.96 -3.04 -3.37
N PHE A 392 23.62 -2.25 -2.35
CA PHE A 392 23.51 -0.79 -2.47
C PHE A 392 24.59 -0.02 -1.71
N GLY A 393 25.36 -0.69 -0.84
CA GLY A 393 26.33 -0.05 0.05
C GLY A 393 25.65 0.85 1.07
N VAL A 394 24.51 0.41 1.62
CA VAL A 394 23.74 1.08 2.69
C VAL A 394 23.90 0.26 3.97
N ASP A 395 24.62 0.83 4.94
CA ASP A 395 24.93 0.16 6.21
C ASP A 395 23.89 0.42 7.31
N GLY A 396 22.91 1.28 7.06
CA GLY A 396 21.79 1.57 7.97
C GLY A 396 20.84 2.61 7.36
N LEU A 397 19.57 2.49 7.71
CA LEU A 397 18.52 3.38 7.20
C LEU A 397 18.63 4.78 7.84
N PRO A 398 18.58 5.87 7.06
CA PRO A 398 18.65 7.22 7.59
C PRO A 398 17.32 7.72 8.21
N PHE A 399 16.21 7.05 7.90
CA PHE A 399 14.87 7.35 8.38
C PHE A 399 13.97 6.11 8.24
N THR A 400 12.74 6.18 8.76
CA THR A 400 11.77 5.08 8.72
C THR A 400 11.32 4.76 7.28
N HIS A 401 11.31 3.47 6.94
CA HIS A 401 10.72 2.92 5.71
C HIS A 401 9.57 1.98 6.08
N ILE A 402 8.43 2.12 5.41
CA ILE A 402 7.25 1.29 5.66
C ILE A 402 6.79 0.70 4.33
N THR A 403 6.71 -0.62 4.26
CA THR A 403 5.99 -1.30 3.18
C THR A 403 4.56 -1.52 3.63
N ALA A 404 3.60 -1.04 2.84
CA ALA A 404 2.22 -0.83 3.30
C ALA A 404 1.35 -2.09 3.29
N GLY A 405 1.90 -3.25 2.90
CA GLY A 405 1.10 -4.42 2.60
C GLY A 405 0.27 -4.23 1.32
N ALA A 406 -0.53 -5.21 0.97
CA ALA A 406 -1.33 -5.22 -0.24
C ALA A 406 -2.83 -5.30 0.06
N ILE A 407 -3.64 -4.54 -0.67
CA ILE A 407 -5.11 -4.64 -0.66
C ILE A 407 -5.53 -6.02 -1.19
N SER A 408 -4.85 -6.52 -2.23
CA SER A 408 -5.03 -7.86 -2.79
C SER A 408 -4.54 -8.97 -1.86
N GLY A 409 -3.75 -8.63 -0.82
CA GLY A 409 -2.97 -9.61 -0.08
C GLY A 409 -1.98 -10.33 -0.99
N ASP A 410 -1.90 -11.65 -0.93
CA ASP A 410 -1.09 -12.45 -1.86
C ASP A 410 -1.91 -12.75 -3.13
N TRP A 411 -2.12 -11.75 -3.99
CA TRP A 411 -2.83 -11.84 -5.30
C TRP A 411 -4.21 -12.50 -5.23
N TYR A 412 -5.03 -12.13 -4.26
CA TYR A 412 -6.36 -12.75 -4.04
C TYR A 412 -6.32 -14.28 -3.98
N SER A 413 -5.21 -14.87 -3.51
CA SER A 413 -5.04 -16.33 -3.35
C SER A 413 -5.68 -16.86 -2.06
N GLY A 414 -5.62 -18.17 -1.86
CA GLY A 414 -6.09 -18.83 -0.65
C GLY A 414 -7.58 -19.18 -0.69
N ARG A 415 -8.12 -19.57 0.46
CA ARG A 415 -9.52 -20.00 0.57
C ARG A 415 -10.48 -18.81 0.54
N MET A 416 -11.66 -19.03 -0.09
CA MET A 416 -12.74 -18.05 -0.07
C MET A 416 -13.35 -17.91 1.31
N LEU A 417 -13.54 -16.66 1.74
CA LEU A 417 -14.25 -16.33 2.96
C LEU A 417 -15.78 -16.23 2.71
N PRO A 418 -16.61 -16.37 3.77
CA PRO A 418 -18.06 -16.20 3.67
C PRO A 418 -18.48 -14.82 3.12
N GLU A 419 -17.65 -13.80 3.32
CA GLU A 419 -17.83 -12.42 2.86
C GLU A 419 -17.71 -12.27 1.34
N GLY A 420 -17.23 -13.30 0.65
CA GLY A 420 -17.19 -13.37 -0.82
C GLY A 420 -15.87 -12.92 -1.45
N TYR A 421 -14.78 -12.89 -0.68
CA TYR A 421 -13.42 -12.65 -1.16
C TYR A 421 -12.41 -13.64 -0.55
N PRO A 422 -11.25 -13.87 -1.17
CA PRO A 422 -10.23 -14.78 -0.64
C PRO A 422 -9.56 -14.25 0.63
N LEU A 423 -9.06 -15.14 1.50
CA LEU A 423 -8.31 -14.75 2.68
C LEU A 423 -7.00 -14.03 2.32
N ALA A 424 -6.29 -14.52 1.32
CA ALA A 424 -5.13 -13.90 0.67
C ALA A 424 -4.01 -13.49 1.64
N VAL A 425 -3.59 -14.41 2.52
CA VAL A 425 -2.51 -14.17 3.50
C VAL A 425 -1.23 -13.74 2.79
N GLN A 426 -0.66 -12.62 3.19
CA GLN A 426 0.54 -12.02 2.58
C GLN A 426 1.80 -12.86 2.84
N ARG A 427 2.90 -12.55 2.11
CA ARG A 427 4.19 -13.26 2.18
C ARG A 427 4.83 -13.30 3.57
N ASP A 428 4.49 -12.35 4.42
CA ASP A 428 4.96 -12.20 5.80
C ASP A 428 3.97 -12.74 6.84
N GLY A 429 2.86 -13.32 6.38
CA GLY A 429 1.78 -13.81 7.23
C GLY A 429 0.80 -12.73 7.68
N GLY A 430 0.98 -11.49 7.23
CA GLY A 430 0.01 -10.42 7.42
C GLY A 430 -1.29 -10.70 6.67
N LEU A 431 -2.40 -10.16 7.16
CA LEU A 431 -3.67 -10.18 6.44
C LEU A 431 -3.79 -8.93 5.55
N PRO A 432 -4.56 -9.01 4.44
CA PRO A 432 -4.81 -7.85 3.59
C PRO A 432 -5.40 -6.68 4.38
N GLY A 433 -5.01 -5.47 4.03
CA GLY A 433 -5.49 -4.29 4.75
C GLY A 433 -4.98 -2.97 4.17
N VAL A 434 -5.09 -1.91 4.96
CA VAL A 434 -4.69 -0.56 4.56
C VAL A 434 -3.85 0.10 5.66
N LEU A 435 -2.75 0.71 5.26
CA LEU A 435 -1.93 1.53 6.14
C LEU A 435 -2.55 2.93 6.30
N THR A 436 -2.53 3.46 7.50
CA THR A 436 -2.87 4.86 7.78
C THR A 436 -1.69 5.54 8.48
N LEU A 437 -1.31 6.71 7.99
CA LEU A 437 -0.41 7.59 8.73
C LEU A 437 -1.25 8.60 9.49
N ASP A 438 -1.30 8.48 10.81
CA ASP A 438 -1.92 9.44 11.72
C ASP A 438 -0.87 10.51 12.06
N ILE A 439 -1.01 11.71 11.48
CA ILE A 439 -0.02 12.77 11.53
C ILE A 439 -0.54 13.94 12.37
N LYS A 440 0.26 14.38 13.35
CA LYS A 440 -0.01 15.60 14.10
C LYS A 440 1.17 16.55 14.02
N ASN A 441 1.04 17.62 13.27
CA ASN A 441 2.14 18.46 12.80
C ASN A 441 3.12 17.68 11.94
N THR A 442 4.23 17.19 12.51
CA THR A 442 5.23 16.31 11.88
C THR A 442 5.40 14.99 12.63
N ASP A 443 4.72 14.85 13.78
CA ASP A 443 4.70 13.60 14.54
C ASP A 443 3.78 12.58 13.86
N VAL A 444 4.30 11.39 13.55
CA VAL A 444 3.61 10.36 12.79
C VAL A 444 3.46 9.10 13.63
N LYS A 445 2.28 8.51 13.55
CA LYS A 445 1.99 7.17 14.05
C LYS A 445 1.38 6.36 12.92
N GLU A 446 2.06 5.35 12.53
CA GLU A 446 1.55 4.37 11.57
C GLU A 446 0.52 3.45 12.22
N ARG A 447 -0.50 3.08 11.46
CA ARG A 447 -1.57 2.16 11.88
C ARG A 447 -1.96 1.30 10.68
N PHE A 448 -1.98 0.00 10.85
CA PHE A 448 -2.47 -0.93 9.84
C PHE A 448 -3.85 -1.43 10.27
N THR A 449 -4.83 -1.35 9.39
CA THR A 449 -6.17 -1.87 9.61
C THR A 449 -6.37 -3.06 8.70
N VAL A 450 -6.57 -4.23 9.29
CA VAL A 450 -6.87 -5.46 8.57
C VAL A 450 -8.28 -5.38 7.99
N ARG A 451 -8.41 -5.85 6.76
CA ARG A 451 -9.68 -5.91 6.04
C ARG A 451 -10.77 -6.63 6.84
N GLY A 452 -11.90 -5.94 7.06
CA GLY A 452 -13.06 -6.48 7.80
C GLY A 452 -12.88 -6.53 9.31
N GLU A 453 -11.78 -6.00 9.85
CA GLU A 453 -11.45 -6.04 11.28
C GLU A 453 -11.26 -4.63 11.85
N ASP A 454 -11.27 -4.52 13.16
CA ASP A 454 -10.93 -3.27 13.83
C ASP A 454 -9.43 -3.15 14.10
N ASP A 455 -8.99 -1.99 14.54
CA ASP A 455 -7.57 -1.67 14.75
C ASP A 455 -6.90 -2.48 15.89
N SER A 456 -7.64 -3.33 16.61
CA SER A 456 -7.07 -4.18 17.69
C SER A 456 -6.44 -5.46 17.15
N LEU A 457 -6.81 -5.90 15.96
CA LEU A 457 -6.21 -7.07 15.33
C LEU A 457 -4.89 -6.69 14.66
N GLN A 458 -3.78 -6.92 15.36
CA GLN A 458 -2.43 -6.53 14.91
C GLN A 458 -1.43 -7.69 14.82
N MET A 459 -1.83 -8.90 15.20
CA MET A 459 -0.91 -10.03 15.25
C MET A 459 -1.60 -11.37 15.02
N ALA A 460 -0.82 -12.37 14.62
CA ALA A 460 -1.19 -13.78 14.62
C ALA A 460 -0.36 -14.54 15.64
N LEU A 461 -1.01 -15.50 16.34
CA LEU A 461 -0.38 -16.38 17.33
C LEU A 461 -0.37 -17.82 16.81
N GLY A 462 0.73 -18.54 17.02
CA GLY A 462 0.86 -19.92 16.59
C GLY A 462 1.83 -20.73 17.44
N LEU A 463 1.91 -22.03 17.18
CA LEU A 463 2.87 -22.94 17.82
C LEU A 463 3.83 -23.52 16.78
N ASN A 464 5.10 -23.21 16.90
CA ASN A 464 6.16 -23.80 16.08
C ASN A 464 6.77 -24.99 16.80
N THR A 465 6.23 -26.17 16.52
CA THR A 465 6.63 -27.45 17.15
C THR A 465 7.57 -28.25 16.25
N PRO A 466 8.34 -29.23 16.78
CA PRO A 466 9.07 -30.18 15.95
C PRO A 466 8.18 -30.90 14.93
N ARG A 467 6.95 -31.25 15.31
CA ARG A 467 5.95 -31.88 14.43
C ARG A 467 5.55 -30.96 13.28
N TYR A 468 5.31 -29.67 13.55
CA TYR A 468 5.05 -28.67 12.51
C TYR A 468 6.23 -28.55 11.54
N ARG A 469 7.46 -28.41 12.05
CA ARG A 469 8.66 -28.32 11.20
C ARG A 469 8.87 -29.56 10.33
N GLY A 470 8.54 -30.76 10.85
CA GLY A 470 8.53 -32.01 10.08
C GLY A 470 7.50 -31.97 8.94
N TRP A 471 6.26 -31.57 9.25
CA TRP A 471 5.20 -31.41 8.25
C TRP A 471 5.57 -30.35 7.17
N TYR A 472 6.12 -29.22 7.58
CA TYR A 472 6.63 -28.20 6.65
C TYR A 472 7.66 -28.80 5.68
N ALA A 473 8.67 -29.49 6.21
CA ALA A 473 9.74 -30.09 5.39
C ALA A 473 9.22 -31.10 4.36
N GLU A 474 8.14 -31.80 4.68
CA GLU A 474 7.50 -32.77 3.77
C GLU A 474 6.63 -32.07 2.69
N ASN A 475 6.16 -30.85 2.94
CA ASN A 475 5.12 -30.21 2.13
C ASN A 475 5.52 -28.87 1.52
N VAL A 476 6.69 -28.33 1.80
CA VAL A 476 7.13 -27.01 1.34
C VAL A 476 7.07 -26.82 -0.19
N ASP A 477 7.23 -27.90 -0.95
CA ASP A 477 7.13 -27.91 -2.40
C ASP A 477 5.69 -28.16 -2.93
N ASN A 478 4.71 -28.40 -2.03
CA ASN A 478 3.33 -28.77 -2.36
C ASN A 478 2.34 -27.60 -2.19
N LYS A 479 2.76 -26.38 -2.50
CA LYS A 479 1.93 -25.16 -2.33
C LYS A 479 0.55 -25.32 -2.94
N GLY A 480 -0.49 -25.01 -2.15
CA GLY A 480 -1.89 -25.10 -2.56
C GLY A 480 -2.44 -26.52 -2.70
N SER A 481 -1.69 -27.54 -2.24
CA SER A 481 -2.10 -28.93 -2.31
C SER A 481 -1.57 -29.81 -1.17
N ALA A 482 -0.95 -29.20 -0.16
CA ALA A 482 -0.51 -29.93 1.02
C ALA A 482 -1.71 -30.48 1.80
N PRO A 483 -1.57 -31.63 2.49
CA PRO A 483 -2.59 -32.07 3.42
C PRO A 483 -2.66 -31.11 4.61
N GLU A 484 -3.83 -30.92 5.18
CA GLU A 484 -3.99 -30.12 6.40
C GLU A 484 -3.04 -30.62 7.52
N PHE A 485 -2.45 -29.68 8.24
CA PHE A 485 -1.74 -29.98 9.46
C PHE A 485 -2.76 -30.13 10.60
N THR A 486 -2.94 -31.35 11.08
CA THR A 486 -3.95 -31.65 12.11
C THR A 486 -3.51 -31.18 13.48
N ASP A 487 -4.47 -30.69 14.27
CA ASP A 487 -4.29 -30.28 15.66
C ASP A 487 -3.11 -29.29 15.87
N PRO A 488 -3.14 -28.11 15.17
CA PRO A 488 -2.03 -27.15 15.21
C PRO A 488 -1.79 -26.53 16.59
N LEU A 489 -2.78 -26.59 17.48
CA LEU A 489 -2.70 -26.09 18.85
C LEU A 489 -2.53 -27.21 19.90
N THR A 490 -2.09 -28.40 19.46
CA THR A 490 -1.76 -29.52 20.36
C THR A 490 -0.27 -29.75 20.35
N VAL A 491 0.32 -29.86 21.53
CA VAL A 491 1.75 -30.07 21.76
C VAL A 491 1.93 -31.33 22.61
N SER A 492 2.73 -32.28 22.15
CA SER A 492 3.10 -33.44 22.99
C SER A 492 4.21 -33.09 23.99
N GLN A 493 4.36 -33.87 25.04
CA GLN A 493 5.51 -33.72 25.95
C GLN A 493 6.84 -33.98 25.23
N GLU A 494 6.84 -34.78 24.16
CA GLU A 494 8.01 -34.98 23.29
C GLU A 494 8.32 -33.69 22.51
N ASP A 495 7.31 -33.03 21.97
CA ASP A 495 7.48 -31.71 21.28
C ASP A 495 8.02 -30.65 22.24
N LEU A 496 7.50 -30.56 23.47
CA LEU A 496 8.02 -29.64 24.49
C LEU A 496 9.49 -29.87 24.83
N ALA A 497 9.94 -31.11 24.81
CA ALA A 497 11.35 -31.47 25.03
C ALA A 497 12.24 -31.17 23.82
N GLY A 498 11.66 -30.88 22.66
CA GLY A 498 12.30 -30.70 21.37
C GLY A 498 12.30 -29.26 20.83
N GLU A 499 12.33 -28.24 21.66
CA GLU A 499 12.27 -26.81 21.29
C GLU A 499 10.94 -26.43 20.57
N THR A 500 9.93 -26.21 21.34
CA THR A 500 8.64 -25.69 20.90
C THR A 500 8.53 -24.23 21.27
N TRP A 501 8.14 -23.39 20.27
CA TRP A 501 7.96 -21.97 20.49
C TRP A 501 6.49 -21.56 20.32
N LEU A 502 6.03 -20.69 21.22
CA LEU A 502 4.93 -19.78 20.94
C LEU A 502 5.46 -18.71 19.99
N THR A 503 4.86 -18.57 18.84
CA THR A 503 5.18 -17.53 17.85
C THR A 503 4.16 -16.40 17.90
N THR A 504 4.64 -15.17 17.82
CA THR A 504 3.84 -13.97 17.67
C THR A 504 4.30 -13.25 16.41
N ASN A 505 3.48 -13.25 15.39
CA ASN A 505 3.68 -12.47 14.18
C ASN A 505 2.96 -11.12 14.35
N PHE A 506 3.69 -10.10 14.80
CA PHE A 506 3.18 -8.76 15.08
C PHE A 506 3.43 -7.85 13.87
N TRP A 507 2.42 -7.70 13.00
CA TRP A 507 2.59 -7.18 11.63
C TRP A 507 3.20 -5.78 11.53
N MET A 508 2.82 -4.83 12.40
CA MET A 508 3.47 -3.51 12.47
C MET A 508 4.64 -3.48 13.47
N GLY A 509 5.05 -4.64 13.96
CA GLY A 509 6.18 -4.78 14.88
C GLY A 509 7.50 -4.37 14.22
N SER A 510 8.34 -3.66 14.97
CA SER A 510 9.59 -3.08 14.48
C SER A 510 10.69 -3.11 15.53
N THR A 511 11.86 -2.64 15.20
CA THR A 511 12.91 -2.38 16.20
C THR A 511 12.39 -1.44 17.27
N GLY A 512 12.46 -1.87 18.54
CA GLY A 512 11.90 -1.17 19.69
C GLY A 512 10.51 -1.66 20.16
N SER A 513 9.83 -2.52 19.39
CA SER A 513 8.62 -3.21 19.87
C SER A 513 8.97 -4.35 20.82
N THR A 514 8.05 -4.67 21.76
CA THR A 514 8.21 -5.78 22.74
C THR A 514 6.99 -6.68 22.75
N ILE A 515 7.20 -7.95 23.06
CA ILE A 515 6.14 -8.95 23.22
C ILE A 515 6.29 -9.61 24.58
N ASP A 516 5.29 -9.39 25.43
CA ASP A 516 5.17 -9.99 26.76
C ASP A 516 4.16 -11.15 26.74
N VAL A 517 4.52 -12.27 27.36
CA VAL A 517 3.69 -13.48 27.40
C VAL A 517 3.49 -13.94 28.83
N LYS A 518 2.25 -14.30 29.21
CA LYS A 518 1.92 -14.98 30.46
C LYS A 518 1.24 -16.30 30.16
N ILE A 519 1.82 -17.41 30.63
CA ILE A 519 1.21 -18.73 30.53
C ILE A 519 0.45 -19.02 31.82
N ASP A 520 -0.85 -19.36 31.70
CA ASP A 520 -1.77 -19.70 32.83
C ASP A 520 -1.80 -18.63 33.94
N GLY A 521 -1.65 -17.36 33.55
CA GLY A 521 -1.62 -16.24 34.49
C GLY A 521 -0.38 -16.22 35.41
N GLY A 522 0.68 -16.95 35.03
CA GLY A 522 1.97 -16.96 35.73
C GLY A 522 2.79 -15.69 35.55
N ASP A 523 4.08 -15.78 35.78
CA ASP A 523 5.02 -14.67 35.60
C ASP A 523 5.11 -14.27 34.11
N THR A 524 5.33 -12.98 33.86
CA THR A 524 5.56 -12.45 32.51
C THR A 524 6.92 -12.88 32.00
N ALA A 525 6.97 -13.40 30.78
CA ALA A 525 8.20 -13.68 30.04
C ALA A 525 8.21 -12.87 28.74
N GLU A 526 9.34 -12.27 28.41
CA GLU A 526 9.52 -11.50 27.17
C GLU A 526 9.90 -12.45 26.02
N ALA A 527 9.19 -12.39 24.90
CA ALA A 527 9.53 -13.11 23.69
C ALA A 527 10.67 -12.40 22.93
N VAL A 528 11.47 -13.18 22.23
CA VAL A 528 12.63 -12.67 21.48
C VAL A 528 12.26 -12.48 20.01
N ARG A 529 12.52 -11.27 19.47
CA ARG A 529 12.41 -11.01 18.04
C ARG A 529 13.42 -11.88 17.28
N THR A 530 12.99 -12.52 16.20
CA THR A 530 13.84 -13.44 15.46
C THR A 530 14.88 -12.68 14.62
N GLN A 531 14.46 -11.66 13.88
CA GLN A 531 15.33 -10.84 13.05
C GLN A 531 15.70 -9.55 13.80
N GLN A 532 16.99 -9.33 14.05
CA GLN A 532 17.46 -8.23 14.90
C GLN A 532 17.67 -6.89 14.17
N MET A 533 17.79 -6.92 12.83
CA MET A 533 18.03 -5.75 11.97
C MET A 533 19.35 -5.02 12.30
N GLN A 534 20.42 -5.78 12.53
CA GLN A 534 21.75 -5.28 12.92
C GLN A 534 22.87 -5.72 11.94
N GLY A 535 22.53 -5.79 10.64
CA GLY A 535 23.49 -6.16 9.58
C GLY A 535 23.62 -7.68 9.37
N GLU A 536 22.74 -8.47 9.94
CA GLU A 536 22.71 -9.91 9.71
C GLU A 536 22.02 -10.28 8.39
N GLY A 537 22.14 -11.54 7.98
CA GLY A 537 21.39 -12.14 6.88
C GLY A 537 19.95 -12.43 7.24
N GLN A 538 19.10 -12.57 6.23
CA GLN A 538 17.70 -12.93 6.41
C GLN A 538 17.58 -14.38 6.92
N LEU A 539 16.77 -14.58 7.95
CA LEU A 539 16.40 -15.89 8.49
C LEU A 539 15.21 -16.46 7.70
N VAL A 540 15.32 -17.68 7.21
CA VAL A 540 14.33 -18.28 6.29
C VAL A 540 14.06 -19.74 6.68
N GLY A 541 12.82 -20.18 6.49
CA GLY A 541 12.38 -21.57 6.63
C GLY A 541 11.52 -21.85 7.85
N ALA A 542 11.15 -23.10 8.04
CA ALA A 542 10.17 -23.54 9.03
C ALA A 542 10.39 -23.01 10.44
N GLU A 543 11.64 -22.94 10.87
CA GLU A 543 12.00 -22.46 12.20
C GLU A 543 11.69 -20.98 12.43
N TRP A 544 11.68 -20.19 11.32
CA TRP A 544 11.53 -18.75 11.30
C TRP A 544 10.19 -18.31 10.69
N SER A 545 9.25 -19.25 10.57
CA SER A 545 7.97 -19.04 9.91
C SER A 545 6.86 -18.71 10.92
N ASP A 546 5.79 -18.09 10.38
CA ASP A 546 4.48 -18.06 11.02
C ASP A 546 3.75 -19.38 10.74
N PRO A 547 3.56 -20.29 11.72
CA PRO A 547 2.95 -21.58 11.48
C PRO A 547 1.49 -21.49 11.00
N THR A 548 0.76 -20.45 11.42
CA THR A 548 -0.65 -20.25 11.06
C THR A 548 -0.77 -19.86 9.60
N ALA A 549 0.01 -18.87 9.17
CA ALA A 549 0.03 -18.40 7.78
C ALA A 549 0.55 -19.49 6.82
N VAL A 550 1.65 -20.16 7.17
CA VAL A 550 2.23 -21.21 6.33
C VAL A 550 1.28 -22.39 6.12
N GLN A 551 0.50 -22.77 7.14
CA GLN A 551 -0.52 -23.82 6.98
C GLN A 551 -1.57 -23.41 5.95
N GLU A 552 -2.11 -22.20 6.04
CA GLU A 552 -3.06 -21.67 5.07
C GLU A 552 -2.47 -21.67 3.65
N GLN A 553 -1.26 -21.17 3.49
CA GLN A 553 -0.59 -21.03 2.20
C GLN A 553 -0.20 -22.37 1.56
N LEU A 554 0.26 -23.34 2.33
CA LEU A 554 0.58 -24.67 1.80
C LEU A 554 -0.68 -25.46 1.40
N VAL A 555 -1.78 -25.31 2.15
CA VAL A 555 -3.03 -26.02 1.89
C VAL A 555 -3.85 -25.37 0.78
N HIS A 556 -3.96 -24.03 0.77
CA HIS A 556 -4.89 -23.29 -0.10
C HIS A 556 -4.21 -22.44 -1.18
N GLY A 557 -2.87 -22.33 -1.14
CA GLY A 557 -2.08 -21.52 -2.08
C GLY A 557 -1.64 -20.20 -1.48
N GLY A 558 -0.56 -19.68 -2.02
CA GLY A 558 0.05 -18.41 -1.62
C GLY A 558 1.56 -18.49 -1.47
N SER A 559 2.18 -17.34 -1.21
CA SER A 559 3.61 -17.22 -0.92
C SER A 559 3.88 -17.53 0.54
N LEU A 560 4.95 -18.29 0.84
CA LEU A 560 5.17 -18.78 2.21
C LEU A 560 5.64 -17.68 3.16
N ALA A 561 4.98 -17.58 4.30
CA ALA A 561 5.37 -16.76 5.45
C ALA A 561 6.47 -17.45 6.28
N ASP A 562 7.61 -17.71 5.64
CA ASP A 562 8.78 -18.36 6.21
C ASP A 562 10.00 -17.45 6.35
N ARG A 563 9.79 -16.12 6.13
CA ARG A 563 10.77 -15.04 6.27
C ARG A 563 10.04 -13.73 6.56
N MET A 564 10.22 -13.17 7.72
CA MET A 564 9.61 -11.90 8.10
C MET A 564 10.42 -11.18 9.16
N MET A 565 10.34 -9.85 9.17
CA MET A 565 11.08 -9.04 10.12
C MET A 565 10.40 -8.90 11.49
N HIS A 566 9.12 -9.21 11.57
CA HIS A 566 8.25 -8.94 12.71
C HIS A 566 7.70 -10.20 13.40
N LEU A 567 8.51 -11.27 13.45
CA LEU A 567 8.23 -12.49 14.19
C LEU A 567 8.98 -12.49 15.52
N TRP A 568 8.25 -12.70 16.60
CA TRP A 568 8.79 -12.99 17.94
C TRP A 568 8.48 -14.43 18.32
N ARG A 569 9.30 -15.00 19.19
CA ARG A 569 9.06 -16.33 19.72
C ARG A 569 9.49 -16.45 21.18
N LEU A 570 8.70 -17.20 21.96
CA LEU A 570 8.98 -17.60 23.32
C LEU A 570 9.05 -19.13 23.38
N GLU A 571 10.14 -19.70 23.90
CA GLU A 571 10.24 -21.14 24.15
C GLU A 571 9.25 -21.54 25.23
N LEU A 572 8.39 -22.52 24.94
CA LEU A 572 7.45 -23.05 25.90
C LEU A 572 8.19 -23.87 26.97
N PRO A 573 7.82 -23.76 28.27
CA PRO A 573 8.45 -24.54 29.32
C PRO A 573 8.26 -26.04 29.09
N ALA A 574 9.34 -26.79 29.06
CA ALA A 574 9.32 -28.26 28.89
C ALA A 574 8.56 -29.02 30.01
N GLY A 575 8.24 -28.36 31.13
CA GLY A 575 7.54 -28.94 32.27
C GLY A 575 6.06 -28.58 32.37
N LEU A 576 5.43 -28.08 31.30
CA LEU A 576 3.99 -27.86 31.27
C LEU A 576 3.25 -29.19 31.52
N ALA A 577 2.21 -29.18 32.35
CA ALA A 577 1.42 -30.36 32.67
C ALA A 577 0.58 -30.81 31.45
N VAL A 578 0.14 -32.04 31.43
CA VAL A 578 -0.87 -32.50 30.46
C VAL A 578 -2.20 -31.79 30.74
N GLY A 579 -2.81 -31.20 29.70
CA GLY A 579 -4.09 -30.49 29.77
C GLY A 579 -4.09 -29.20 28.97
N GLU A 580 -5.15 -28.44 29.15
CA GLU A 580 -5.34 -27.14 28.50
C GLU A 580 -4.51 -26.04 29.18
N HIS A 581 -3.86 -25.22 28.37
CA HIS A 581 -3.09 -24.04 28.77
C HIS A 581 -3.52 -22.80 28.00
N THR A 582 -3.33 -21.62 28.61
CA THR A 582 -3.57 -20.34 27.97
C THR A 582 -2.30 -19.49 27.98
N ALA A 583 -2.00 -18.88 26.86
CA ALA A 583 -0.97 -17.86 26.74
C ALA A 583 -1.62 -16.50 26.43
N GLU A 584 -1.56 -15.57 27.39
CA GLU A 584 -1.91 -14.16 27.17
C GLU A 584 -0.68 -13.46 26.62
N VAL A 585 -0.81 -12.90 25.40
CA VAL A 585 0.27 -12.23 24.68
C VAL A 585 -0.07 -10.76 24.55
N THR A 586 0.83 -9.89 25.00
CA THR A 586 0.70 -8.43 24.87
C THR A 586 1.85 -7.91 24.01
N ALA A 587 1.53 -7.38 22.84
CA ALA A 587 2.46 -6.67 21.98
C ALA A 587 2.42 -5.17 22.30
N THR A 588 3.59 -4.56 22.48
CA THR A 588 3.72 -3.10 22.64
C THR A 588 4.54 -2.55 21.48
N ASP A 589 3.96 -1.62 20.73
CA ASP A 589 4.64 -0.96 19.62
C ASP A 589 5.56 0.18 20.06
N VAL A 590 6.29 0.76 19.12
CA VAL A 590 7.22 1.88 19.36
C VAL A 590 6.53 3.18 19.83
N HIS A 591 5.22 3.27 19.70
CA HIS A 591 4.42 4.40 20.19
C HIS A 591 3.80 4.14 21.56
N GLY A 592 4.07 2.96 22.17
CA GLY A 592 3.54 2.54 23.45
C GLY A 592 2.06 2.11 23.40
N ARG A 593 1.54 1.76 22.22
CA ARG A 593 0.20 1.13 22.10
C ARG A 593 0.32 -0.36 22.41
N GLU A 594 -0.62 -0.87 23.20
CA GLU A 594 -0.67 -2.27 23.60
C GLU A 594 -1.80 -3.01 22.89
N PHE A 595 -1.48 -4.19 22.38
CA PHE A 595 -2.41 -5.10 21.72
C PHE A 595 -2.34 -6.44 22.40
N THR A 596 -3.47 -6.98 22.91
CA THR A 596 -3.49 -8.22 23.68
C THR A 596 -4.36 -9.26 23.00
N GLN A 597 -3.81 -10.48 22.85
CA GLN A 597 -4.53 -11.66 22.36
C GLN A 597 -4.23 -12.86 23.28
N THR A 598 -5.11 -13.87 23.25
CA THR A 598 -4.94 -15.11 24.01
C THR A 598 -4.93 -16.30 23.06
N LEU A 599 -3.94 -17.17 23.22
CA LEU A 599 -3.89 -18.47 22.57
C LEU A 599 -4.20 -19.56 23.59
N THR A 600 -5.18 -20.41 23.29
CA THR A 600 -5.43 -21.64 24.07
C THR A 600 -4.85 -22.83 23.33
N PHE A 601 -4.09 -23.67 24.02
CA PHE A 601 -3.47 -24.86 23.45
C PHE A 601 -3.51 -26.04 24.43
N GLU A 602 -3.38 -27.26 23.93
CA GLU A 602 -3.43 -28.49 24.72
C GLU A 602 -2.06 -29.17 24.76
N VAL A 603 -1.61 -29.54 25.95
CA VAL A 603 -0.46 -30.42 26.14
C VAL A 603 -0.94 -31.86 26.33
N THR A 604 -0.44 -32.79 25.49
CA THR A 604 -0.75 -34.21 25.52
C THR A 604 0.43 -35.05 25.99
N GLU A 605 0.17 -36.33 26.32
CA GLU A 605 1.24 -37.30 26.76
C GLU A 605 2.27 -37.55 25.64
#